data_7303e3e773fcc1a7d262347e09ef51e1
#
_entry.id   7303e3e773fcc1a7d262347e09ef51e1
#
_cell.length_a   1.000
_cell.length_b   1.000
_cell.length_c   1.000
_cell.angle_alpha   90.00
_cell.angle_beta   90.00
_cell.angle_gamma   90.00
#
_symmetry.space_group_name_H-M   'P 1'
#
loop_
_entity.id
_entity.type
_entity.pdbx_description
1 polymer ?
#
loop_
_entity_poly.entity_id
_entity_poly.type
_entity_poly.pdbx_seq_one_letter_code
_entity_poly.pdbx_strand_id
1 'polypeptide(L)'
;AQADDVARAVSDLSVECVVNTRWHAGLAGSVRVAAEALATHADATLLLACDQPALDVAHLLALLEASRRASAGSAATRLGDRVGVPAVVAATMLRAALDVQGDRGLRDALNAAGAGVIACDAPDLAHDIDTPDDVAAAVSRGWLDP
;
A
#
# COMPACT_ATOMS: atom_id res chain seq x y z
N ALA A 1 -17.31 -2.60 -2.17
CA ALA A 1 -18.61 -2.07 -2.45
C ALA A 1 -18.79 -1.68 -3.90
N GLN A 2 -17.76 -1.20 -4.62
CA GLN A 2 -17.83 -0.70 -6.00
C GLN A 2 -16.93 -1.53 -6.95
N ALA A 3 -16.85 -2.85 -6.75
CA ALA A 3 -15.93 -3.71 -7.49
C ALA A 3 -16.12 -3.62 -9.01
N ASP A 4 -17.37 -3.57 -9.47
CA ASP A 4 -17.69 -3.48 -10.90
C ASP A 4 -17.29 -2.12 -11.51
N ASP A 5 -17.39 -1.03 -10.76
CA ASP A 5 -16.97 0.30 -11.21
C ASP A 5 -15.45 0.38 -11.29
N VAL A 6 -14.74 -0.16 -10.31
CA VAL A 6 -13.27 -0.25 -10.32
C VAL A 6 -12.81 -1.14 -11.48
N ALA A 7 -13.38 -2.33 -11.65
CA ALA A 7 -13.03 -3.22 -12.75
C ALA A 7 -13.24 -2.57 -14.12
N ARG A 8 -14.32 -1.77 -14.26
CA ARG A 8 -14.58 -1.02 -15.48
C ARG A 8 -13.56 0.09 -15.70
N ALA A 9 -13.20 0.82 -14.64
CA ALA A 9 -12.23 1.92 -14.72
C ALA A 9 -10.81 1.47 -15.10
N VAL A 10 -10.44 0.21 -14.82
CA VAL A 10 -9.11 -0.36 -15.15
C VAL A 10 -9.15 -1.40 -16.27
N SER A 11 -10.26 -1.46 -17.02
CA SER A 11 -10.49 -2.51 -18.03
C SER A 11 -9.54 -2.45 -19.24
N ASP A 12 -8.94 -1.30 -19.50
CA ASP A 12 -7.93 -1.05 -20.54
C ASP A 12 -6.51 -1.31 -20.04
N LEU A 13 -6.33 -1.56 -18.75
CA LEU A 13 -5.04 -1.87 -18.14
C LEU A 13 -4.82 -3.38 -18.08
N SER A 14 -3.56 -3.82 -18.24
CA SER A 14 -3.17 -5.23 -18.08
C SER A 14 -2.99 -5.57 -16.61
N VAL A 15 -4.10 -5.57 -15.86
CA VAL A 15 -4.16 -5.83 -14.42
C VAL A 15 -5.16 -6.93 -14.08
N GLU A 16 -4.93 -7.63 -12.99
CA GLU A 16 -5.87 -8.60 -12.42
C GLU A 16 -6.69 -7.93 -11.31
N CYS A 17 -8.02 -8.03 -11.41
CA CYS A 17 -8.94 -7.53 -10.38
C CYS A 17 -9.32 -8.67 -9.43
N VAL A 18 -8.87 -8.60 -8.18
CA VAL A 18 -9.20 -9.57 -7.13
C VAL A 18 -10.20 -8.96 -6.16
N VAL A 19 -11.39 -9.57 -6.05
CA VAL A 19 -12.49 -9.00 -5.26
C VAL A 19 -12.50 -9.56 -3.84
N ASN A 20 -12.40 -8.67 -2.84
CA ASN A 20 -12.64 -9.02 -1.45
C ASN A 20 -14.15 -8.96 -1.14
N THR A 21 -14.82 -10.10 -1.12
CA THR A 21 -16.26 -10.18 -0.78
C THR A 21 -16.56 -9.90 0.69
N ARG A 22 -15.53 -9.95 1.57
CA ARG A 22 -15.62 -9.69 3.02
C ARG A 22 -15.01 -8.34 3.40
N TRP A 23 -15.07 -7.34 2.53
CA TRP A 23 -14.46 -6.02 2.70
C TRP A 23 -14.89 -5.30 4.01
N HIS A 24 -16.09 -5.57 4.53
CA HIS A 24 -16.57 -5.00 5.80
C HIS A 24 -15.73 -5.44 7.03
N ALA A 25 -14.91 -6.50 6.89
CA ALA A 25 -14.00 -6.94 7.94
C ALA A 25 -12.74 -6.07 8.06
N GLY A 26 -12.64 -4.99 7.25
CA GLY A 26 -11.55 -4.01 7.30
C GLY A 26 -10.46 -4.23 6.25
N LEU A 27 -9.51 -3.30 6.22
CA LEU A 27 -8.42 -3.24 5.23
C LEU A 27 -7.53 -4.49 5.25
N ALA A 28 -7.27 -5.06 6.42
CA ALA A 28 -6.45 -6.28 6.55
C ALA A 28 -7.03 -7.46 5.77
N GLY A 29 -8.37 -7.52 5.63
CA GLY A 29 -9.03 -8.51 4.77
C GLY A 29 -8.66 -8.35 3.30
N SER A 30 -8.56 -7.13 2.79
CA SER A 30 -8.16 -6.85 1.41
C SER A 30 -6.68 -7.14 1.18
N VAL A 31 -5.81 -6.79 2.13
CA VAL A 31 -4.38 -7.14 2.09
C VAL A 31 -4.19 -8.66 2.07
N ARG A 32 -4.98 -9.40 2.86
CA ARG A 32 -4.95 -10.87 2.85
C ARG A 32 -5.32 -11.46 1.50
N VAL A 33 -6.42 -11.02 0.90
CA VAL A 33 -6.87 -11.49 -0.42
C VAL A 33 -5.81 -11.20 -1.49
N ALA A 34 -5.20 -10.01 -1.48
CA ALA A 34 -4.09 -9.67 -2.36
C ALA A 34 -2.86 -10.56 -2.10
N ALA A 35 -2.51 -10.80 -0.85
CA ALA A 35 -1.39 -11.65 -0.48
C ALA A 35 -1.59 -13.11 -0.88
N GLU A 36 -2.81 -13.65 -0.75
CA GLU A 36 -3.16 -15.00 -1.24
C GLU A 36 -2.99 -15.10 -2.76
N ALA A 37 -3.44 -14.09 -3.52
CA ALA A 37 -3.27 -14.03 -4.96
C ALA A 37 -1.80 -13.93 -5.40
N LEU A 38 -0.95 -13.27 -4.62
CA LEU A 38 0.46 -13.01 -4.93
C LEU A 38 1.43 -14.04 -4.32
N ALA A 39 0.99 -14.90 -3.41
CA ALA A 39 1.84 -15.75 -2.56
C ALA A 39 2.83 -16.65 -3.32
N THR A 40 2.57 -16.95 -4.59
CA THR A 40 3.39 -17.82 -5.43
C THR A 40 4.19 -17.07 -6.51
N HIS A 41 4.01 -15.74 -6.64
CA HIS A 41 4.43 -15.02 -7.85
C HIS A 41 5.54 -13.99 -7.63
N ALA A 42 5.89 -13.64 -6.39
CA ALA A 42 6.85 -12.56 -6.17
C ALA A 42 7.72 -12.77 -4.93
N ASP A 43 8.99 -12.36 -5.02
CA ASP A 43 9.91 -12.28 -3.88
C ASP A 43 9.61 -11.06 -2.99
N ALA A 44 9.05 -10.01 -3.57
CA ALA A 44 8.57 -8.80 -2.90
C ALA A 44 7.37 -8.21 -3.64
N THR A 45 6.52 -7.50 -2.90
CA THR A 45 5.31 -6.85 -3.43
C THR A 45 5.34 -5.36 -3.10
N LEU A 46 5.10 -4.52 -4.10
CA LEU A 46 4.85 -3.09 -3.89
C LEU A 46 3.35 -2.92 -3.62
N LEU A 47 3.01 -2.46 -2.43
CA LEU A 47 1.65 -2.17 -2.00
C LEU A 47 1.40 -0.67 -2.09
N LEU A 48 0.31 -0.29 -2.73
CA LEU A 48 -0.14 1.09 -2.93
C LEU A 48 -1.57 1.25 -2.42
N ALA A 49 -1.90 2.47 -1.98
CA ALA A 49 -3.28 2.91 -1.84
C ALA A 49 -3.67 3.78 -3.05
N CYS A 50 -4.93 3.79 -3.42
CA CYS A 50 -5.41 4.54 -4.59
C CYS A 50 -5.87 5.97 -4.26
N ASP A 51 -5.82 6.36 -3.00
CA ASP A 51 -6.29 7.62 -2.44
C ASP A 51 -5.15 8.60 -2.08
N GLN A 52 -3.92 8.32 -2.50
CA GLN A 52 -2.73 9.15 -2.24
C GLN A 52 -2.28 9.89 -3.51
N PRO A 53 -2.86 11.05 -3.81
CA PRO A 53 -2.65 11.77 -5.09
C PRO A 53 -1.24 12.35 -5.24
N ALA A 54 -0.52 12.54 -4.15
CA ALA A 54 0.85 13.04 -4.16
C ALA A 54 1.90 11.95 -4.50
N LEU A 55 1.45 10.70 -4.77
CA LEU A 55 2.36 9.61 -5.09
C LEU A 55 3.07 9.84 -6.43
N ASP A 56 4.39 9.76 -6.40
CA ASP A 56 5.24 9.91 -7.58
C ASP A 56 6.17 8.70 -7.81
N VAL A 57 6.70 8.63 -9.01
CA VAL A 57 7.62 7.57 -9.43
C VAL A 57 8.94 7.62 -8.64
N ALA A 58 9.42 8.80 -8.27
CA ALA A 58 10.67 8.95 -7.54
C ALA A 58 10.60 8.29 -6.16
N HIS A 59 9.47 8.46 -5.44
CA HIS A 59 9.24 7.79 -4.16
C HIS A 59 9.15 6.28 -4.31
N LEU A 60 8.46 5.77 -5.35
CA LEU A 60 8.38 4.32 -5.62
C LEU A 60 9.77 3.71 -5.86
N LEU A 61 10.61 4.38 -6.64
CA LEU A 61 12.00 3.96 -6.88
C LEU A 61 12.83 4.01 -5.60
N ALA A 62 12.65 5.02 -4.75
CA ALA A 62 13.31 5.12 -3.45
C ALA A 62 12.94 3.95 -2.52
N LEU A 63 11.66 3.56 -2.47
CA LEU A 63 11.20 2.40 -1.71
C LEU A 63 11.81 1.09 -2.22
N LEU A 64 11.85 0.89 -3.54
CA LEU A 64 12.48 -0.29 -4.16
C LEU A 64 13.97 -0.37 -3.82
N GLU A 65 14.70 0.74 -3.90
CA GLU A 65 16.12 0.77 -3.56
C GLU A 65 16.35 0.58 -2.06
N ALA A 66 15.52 1.18 -1.21
CA ALA A 66 15.59 1.01 0.25
C ALA A 66 15.31 -0.45 0.65
N SER A 67 14.32 -1.11 0.03
CA SER A 67 13.99 -2.51 0.34
C SER A 67 15.15 -3.46 0.07
N ARG A 68 15.94 -3.22 -0.99
CA ARG A 68 17.14 -4.03 -1.31
C ARG A 68 18.23 -3.94 -0.25
N ARG A 69 18.29 -2.81 0.49
CA ARG A 69 19.27 -2.57 1.57
C ARG A 69 18.75 -2.97 2.94
N ALA A 70 17.44 -3.12 3.08
CA ALA A 70 16.79 -3.46 4.34
C ALA A 70 17.07 -4.91 4.73
N SER A 71 17.38 -5.17 5.99
CA SER A 71 17.61 -6.54 6.49
C SER A 71 16.37 -7.44 6.38
N ALA A 72 15.17 -6.83 6.43
CA ALA A 72 13.90 -7.52 6.19
C ALA A 72 13.50 -7.61 4.70
N GLY A 73 14.29 -7.05 3.77
CA GLY A 73 13.89 -6.93 2.36
C GLY A 73 12.66 -6.05 2.14
N SER A 74 12.35 -5.15 3.09
CA SER A 74 11.14 -4.34 3.09
C SER A 74 11.43 -2.87 3.38
N ALA A 75 10.70 -1.97 2.72
CA ALA A 75 10.74 -0.53 2.97
C ALA A 75 9.33 0.04 2.93
N ALA A 76 9.05 1.08 3.70
CA ALA A 76 7.73 1.67 3.80
C ALA A 76 7.81 3.18 3.94
N THR A 77 6.73 3.87 3.54
CA THR A 77 6.61 5.32 3.65
C THR A 77 6.45 5.72 5.11
N ARG A 78 7.18 6.77 5.52
CA ARG A 78 7.02 7.36 6.85
C ARG A 78 5.76 8.24 6.90
N LEU A 79 4.86 7.89 7.80
CA LEU A 79 3.61 8.60 8.06
C LEU A 79 3.61 9.03 9.53
N GLY A 80 4.22 10.17 9.82
CA GLY A 80 4.42 10.66 11.18
C GLY A 80 5.38 9.76 11.98
N ASP A 81 4.90 9.21 13.08
CA ASP A 81 5.65 8.31 14.00
C ASP A 81 5.64 6.84 13.55
N ARG A 82 4.96 6.51 12.46
CA ARG A 82 4.79 5.15 11.94
C ARG A 82 5.20 5.05 10.48
N VAL A 83 5.22 3.82 9.99
CA VAL A 83 5.35 3.55 8.56
C VAL A 83 4.11 2.85 8.03
N GLY A 84 3.82 3.07 6.74
CA GLY A 84 2.66 2.51 6.05
C GLY A 84 2.87 2.41 4.55
N VAL A 85 1.76 2.25 3.82
CA VAL A 85 1.77 2.27 2.36
C VAL A 85 1.91 3.70 1.83
N PRO A 86 2.56 3.88 0.68
CA PRO A 86 3.24 2.91 -0.19
C PRO A 86 4.35 2.13 0.52
N ALA A 87 4.45 0.82 0.24
CA ALA A 87 5.48 0.00 0.86
C ALA A 87 5.93 -1.13 -0.07
N VAL A 88 7.21 -1.44 -0.07
CA VAL A 88 7.75 -2.69 -0.63
C VAL A 88 7.85 -3.70 0.50
N VAL A 89 7.16 -4.82 0.36
CA VAL A 89 7.04 -5.85 1.40
C VAL A 89 7.62 -7.16 0.88
N ALA A 90 8.60 -7.71 1.57
CA ALA A 90 9.16 -9.03 1.25
C ALA A 90 8.09 -10.12 1.37
N ALA A 91 8.17 -11.14 0.53
CA ALA A 91 7.21 -12.25 0.52
C ALA A 91 7.10 -12.96 1.89
N THR A 92 8.20 -13.05 2.63
CA THR A 92 8.21 -13.62 3.98
C THR A 92 7.35 -12.82 4.96
N MET A 93 7.45 -11.49 4.92
CA MET A 93 6.65 -10.60 5.78
C MET A 93 5.19 -10.60 5.33
N LEU A 94 4.93 -10.60 4.02
CA LEU A 94 3.58 -10.65 3.48
C LEU A 94 2.87 -11.96 3.88
N ARG A 95 3.55 -13.10 3.77
CA ARG A 95 3.03 -14.41 4.23
C ARG A 95 2.78 -14.43 5.74
N ALA A 96 3.70 -13.91 6.55
CA ALA A 96 3.50 -13.83 8.00
C ALA A 96 2.27 -12.99 8.37
N ALA A 97 1.95 -11.95 7.60
CA ALA A 97 0.76 -11.14 7.80
C ALA A 97 -0.56 -11.89 7.50
N LEU A 98 -0.53 -13.00 6.73
CA LEU A 98 -1.71 -13.84 6.47
C LEU A 98 -2.16 -14.60 7.73
N ASP A 99 -1.23 -14.96 8.61
CA ASP A 99 -1.49 -15.75 9.80
C ASP A 99 -2.06 -14.92 10.96
N VAL A 100 -1.98 -13.57 10.85
CA VAL A 100 -2.48 -12.66 11.89
C VAL A 100 -3.96 -12.37 11.67
N GLN A 101 -4.79 -12.60 12.70
CA GLN A 101 -6.21 -12.25 12.67
C GLN A 101 -6.42 -10.77 13.05
N GLY A 102 -7.34 -10.10 12.33
CA GLY A 102 -7.76 -8.72 12.59
C GLY A 102 -7.06 -7.67 11.73
N ASP A 103 -7.32 -6.39 12.03
CA ASP A 103 -6.90 -5.23 11.21
C ASP A 103 -5.41 -4.85 11.30
N ARG A 104 -4.63 -5.60 12.05
CA ARG A 104 -3.28 -5.16 12.48
C ARG A 104 -2.12 -5.82 11.72
N GLY A 105 -2.36 -6.92 11.01
CA GLY A 105 -1.32 -7.82 10.52
C GLY A 105 -0.12 -7.14 9.86
N LEU A 106 -0.31 -6.53 8.68
CA LEU A 106 0.80 -5.94 7.94
C LEU A 106 1.33 -4.65 8.58
N ARG A 107 0.42 -3.79 9.10
CA ARG A 107 0.82 -2.56 9.78
C ARG A 107 1.70 -2.84 10.98
N ASP A 108 1.31 -3.80 11.81
CA ASP A 108 2.09 -4.18 12.99
C ASP A 108 3.42 -4.82 12.61
N ALA A 109 3.45 -5.64 11.55
CA ALA A 109 4.68 -6.23 11.04
C ALA A 109 5.68 -5.17 10.55
N LEU A 110 5.21 -4.16 9.82
CA LEU A 110 6.05 -3.05 9.34
C LEU A 110 6.60 -2.18 10.47
N ASN A 111 5.83 -2.02 11.57
CA ASN A 111 6.16 -1.14 12.69
C ASN A 111 6.73 -1.87 13.91
N ALA A 112 6.92 -3.18 13.85
CA ALA A 112 7.48 -3.95 14.96
C ALA A 112 8.91 -3.50 15.28
N ALA A 113 9.25 -3.44 16.57
CA ALA A 113 10.61 -3.13 16.99
C ALA A 113 11.60 -4.15 16.40
N GLY A 114 12.63 -3.66 15.73
CA GLY A 114 13.62 -4.53 15.10
C GLY A 114 13.16 -5.23 13.82
N ALA A 115 12.04 -4.82 13.22
CA ALA A 115 11.52 -5.40 11.97
C ALA A 115 12.49 -5.32 10.78
N GLY A 116 13.52 -4.47 10.87
CA GLY A 116 14.50 -4.31 9.78
C GLY A 116 13.95 -3.67 8.52
N VAL A 117 12.82 -2.96 8.64
CA VAL A 117 12.18 -2.17 7.57
C VAL A 117 12.85 -0.80 7.48
N ILE A 118 13.18 -0.35 6.29
CA ILE A 118 13.68 1.02 6.07
C ILE A 118 12.50 1.95 5.82
N ALA A 119 12.45 3.06 6.57
CA ALA A 119 11.46 4.11 6.39
C ALA A 119 11.96 5.15 5.38
N CYS A 120 11.11 5.48 4.39
CA CYS A 120 11.36 6.53 3.39
C CYS A 120 10.44 7.72 3.65
N ASP A 121 11.00 8.92 3.71
CA ASP A 121 10.24 10.13 3.98
C ASP A 121 9.49 10.59 2.71
N ALA A 122 8.18 10.83 2.86
CA ALA A 122 7.32 11.45 1.85
C ALA A 122 6.12 12.11 2.56
N PRO A 123 6.30 13.29 3.16
CA PRO A 123 5.29 13.91 4.02
C PRO A 123 3.98 14.21 3.29
N ASP A 124 4.02 14.49 1.98
CA ASP A 124 2.84 14.77 1.18
C ASP A 124 1.92 13.54 1.01
N LEU A 125 2.44 12.32 1.16
CA LEU A 125 1.65 11.07 1.12
C LEU A 125 0.83 10.82 2.40
N ALA A 126 0.88 11.70 3.37
CA ALA A 126 -0.04 11.70 4.51
C ALA A 126 -1.41 12.34 4.18
N HIS A 127 -1.59 12.84 2.95
CA HIS A 127 -2.84 13.44 2.50
C HIS A 127 -3.61 12.44 1.65
N ASP A 128 -4.54 11.74 2.28
CA ASP A 128 -5.45 10.83 1.61
C ASP A 128 -6.69 11.60 1.09
N ILE A 129 -7.33 11.10 0.04
CA ILE A 129 -8.58 11.67 -0.49
C ILE A 129 -9.77 10.90 0.09
N ASP A 130 -10.40 11.48 1.09
CA ASP A 130 -11.60 10.93 1.74
C ASP A 130 -12.87 11.75 1.44
N THR A 131 -12.71 13.03 1.11
CA THR A 131 -13.81 13.98 0.92
C THR A 131 -13.68 14.80 -0.37
N PRO A 132 -14.77 15.44 -0.88
CA PRO A 132 -14.67 16.38 -1.99
C PRO A 132 -13.71 17.56 -1.74
N ASP A 133 -13.56 17.99 -0.49
CA ASP A 133 -12.63 19.06 -0.13
C ASP A 133 -11.18 18.62 -0.29
N ASP A 134 -10.85 17.33 -0.03
CA ASP A 134 -9.52 16.78 -0.26
C ASP A 134 -9.21 16.73 -1.76
N VAL A 135 -10.19 16.42 -2.62
CA VAL A 135 -10.05 16.51 -4.08
C VAL A 135 -9.69 17.94 -4.49
N ALA A 136 -10.44 18.94 -4.00
CA ALA A 136 -10.18 20.34 -4.32
C ALA A 136 -8.79 20.79 -3.83
N ALA A 137 -8.37 20.33 -2.65
CA ALA A 137 -7.03 20.57 -2.12
C ALA A 137 -5.94 19.92 -2.99
N ALA A 138 -6.13 18.68 -3.43
CA ALA A 138 -5.19 17.97 -4.30
C ALA A 138 -5.05 18.66 -5.68
N VAL A 139 -6.16 19.10 -6.29
CA VAL A 139 -6.13 19.90 -7.53
C VAL A 139 -5.38 21.21 -7.31
N SER A 140 -5.64 21.94 -6.20
CA SER A 140 -4.96 23.21 -5.91
C SER A 140 -3.45 23.07 -5.73
N ARG A 141 -2.98 21.88 -5.33
CA ARG A 141 -1.56 21.54 -5.19
C ARG A 141 -0.95 20.96 -6.47
N GLY A 142 -1.74 20.74 -7.52
CA GLY A 142 -1.29 20.17 -8.78
C GLY A 142 -1.04 18.67 -8.73
N TRP A 143 -1.62 17.96 -7.75
CA TRP A 143 -1.53 16.50 -7.64
C TRP A 143 -2.60 15.77 -8.46
N LEU A 144 -3.67 16.47 -8.80
CA LEU A 144 -4.73 16.00 -9.69
C LEU A 144 -5.05 17.04 -10.77
N ASP A 145 -5.48 16.58 -11.91
CA ASP A 145 -6.02 17.43 -12.94
C ASP A 145 -7.40 17.97 -12.50
N PRO A 146 -7.76 19.21 -12.90
CA PRO A 146 -9.05 19.83 -12.55
C PRO A 146 -10.26 19.13 -13.19
#